data_f7f69d44d4961b84fb255a0f8b0905bd
#
_entry.id   f7f69d44d4961b84fb255a0f8b0905bd
#
_cell.length_a   1.000
_cell.length_b   1.000
_cell.length_c   1.000
_cell.angle_alpha   90.00
_cell.angle_beta   90.00
_cell.angle_gamma   90.00
#
_symmetry.space_group_name_H-M   'P 1'
#
loop_
_entity.id
_entity.type
_entity.pdbx_description
1 polymer ?
#
loop_
_entity_poly.entity_id
_entity_poly.type
_entity_poly.pdbx_seq_one_letter_code
_entity_poly.pdbx_strand_id
1 'polypeptide(L)'
;PAQEFVERFIACTGIPVEHHTGDAYYEPQADVVKMPFPERFVSSEEYYATKLHETYHATGHETREHRKEKPRENLKNFAFEEMRAEMFSMLVGARFNLPMPENNSAAYIAHWNQKFSGGEAKVVFQAAAEAAKVLTTMNQFEMGEQPKAAWFPRSENWPELMAMQTQRDAATGVHLHEPAQVAARSTDDPMPRPAPSSFAASATAFNEADDPVA
;
A
#
# COMPACT_ATOMS: atom_id res chain seq x y z
N PRO A 1 8.94 2.35 -18.04
CA PRO A 1 9.53 1.79 -16.81
C PRO A 1 8.45 1.26 -15.87
N ALA A 2 8.75 0.29 -15.02
CA ALA A 2 7.77 -0.32 -14.11
C ALA A 2 7.13 0.72 -13.16
N GLN A 3 7.91 1.64 -12.66
CA GLN A 3 7.45 2.73 -11.79
C GLN A 3 6.39 3.61 -12.48
N GLU A 4 6.63 4.03 -13.71
CA GLU A 4 5.68 4.81 -14.50
C GLU A 4 4.36 4.04 -14.75
N PHE A 5 4.47 2.74 -14.96
CA PHE A 5 3.29 1.88 -15.07
C PHE A 5 2.49 1.85 -13.76
N VAL A 6 3.16 1.70 -12.62
CA VAL A 6 2.51 1.70 -11.29
C VAL A 6 1.81 3.03 -11.03
N GLU A 7 2.46 4.16 -11.32
CA GLU A 7 1.85 5.50 -11.19
C GLU A 7 0.59 5.62 -12.05
N ARG A 8 0.68 5.21 -13.30
CA ARG A 8 -0.47 5.24 -14.22
C ARG A 8 -1.60 4.36 -13.74
N PHE A 9 -1.29 3.14 -13.26
CA PHE A 9 -2.31 2.25 -12.70
C PHE A 9 -3.01 2.89 -11.51
N ILE A 10 -2.26 3.38 -10.53
CA ILE A 10 -2.82 4.01 -9.32
C ILE A 10 -3.68 5.22 -9.71
N ALA A 11 -3.20 6.10 -10.58
CA ALA A 11 -3.98 7.24 -11.05
C ALA A 11 -5.32 6.79 -11.68
N CYS A 12 -5.29 5.75 -12.52
CA CYS A 12 -6.49 5.24 -13.19
C CYS A 12 -7.45 4.47 -12.25
N THR A 13 -7.04 4.10 -11.04
CA THR A 13 -7.97 3.58 -10.02
C THR A 13 -8.95 4.65 -9.54
N GLY A 14 -8.62 5.91 -9.72
CA GLY A 14 -9.37 7.05 -9.16
C GLY A 14 -9.16 7.25 -7.66
N ILE A 15 -8.28 6.47 -7.01
CA ILE A 15 -7.92 6.65 -5.61
C ILE A 15 -7.00 7.86 -5.51
N PRO A 16 -7.40 8.93 -4.80
CA PRO A 16 -6.54 10.10 -4.65
C PRO A 16 -5.29 9.76 -3.84
N VAL A 17 -4.13 10.22 -4.31
CA VAL A 17 -2.88 10.19 -3.54
C VAL A 17 -2.46 11.63 -3.25
N GLU A 18 -2.23 11.96 -1.99
CA GLU A 18 -1.80 13.29 -1.55
C GLU A 18 -0.52 13.18 -0.73
N HIS A 19 0.45 14.06 -1.02
CA HIS A 19 1.71 14.11 -0.30
C HIS A 19 1.67 15.10 0.86
N HIS A 20 2.31 14.71 1.96
CA HIS A 20 2.39 15.51 3.18
C HIS A 20 3.68 15.21 3.99
N THR A 21 3.89 15.89 5.10
CA THR A 21 5.10 15.74 5.91
C THR A 21 5.03 14.62 6.97
N GLY A 22 3.87 13.98 7.14
CA GLY A 22 3.64 12.89 8.10
C GLY A 22 3.98 11.50 7.56
N ASP A 23 3.47 10.48 8.22
CA ASP A 23 3.63 9.07 7.84
C ASP A 23 2.67 8.67 6.70
N ALA A 24 2.95 7.55 6.03
CA ALA A 24 2.06 6.99 5.03
C ALA A 24 0.83 6.34 5.68
N TYR A 25 -0.35 6.57 5.13
CA TYR A 25 -1.57 5.88 5.54
C TYR A 25 -2.71 6.07 4.54
N TYR A 26 -3.64 5.13 4.53
CA TYR A 26 -4.94 5.31 3.90
C TYR A 26 -5.95 5.87 4.90
N GLU A 27 -6.63 6.96 4.55
CA GLU A 27 -7.69 7.59 5.34
C GLU A 27 -9.07 7.21 4.82
N PRO A 28 -9.79 6.28 5.47
CA PRO A 28 -11.06 5.75 4.95
C PRO A 28 -12.19 6.78 4.86
N GLN A 29 -12.26 7.76 5.78
CA GLN A 29 -13.32 8.76 5.78
C GLN A 29 -13.20 9.75 4.62
N ALA A 30 -11.98 10.13 4.27
CA ALA A 30 -11.69 11.02 3.15
C ALA A 30 -11.47 10.25 1.84
N ASP A 31 -11.35 8.93 1.92
CA ASP A 31 -11.03 8.03 0.81
C ASP A 31 -9.78 8.47 0.03
N VAL A 32 -8.69 8.72 0.76
CA VAL A 32 -7.44 9.25 0.22
C VAL A 32 -6.24 8.49 0.78
N VAL A 33 -5.26 8.20 -0.06
CA VAL A 33 -3.94 7.73 0.34
C VAL A 33 -3.06 8.93 0.65
N LYS A 34 -2.56 9.00 1.88
CA LYS A 34 -1.61 10.01 2.33
C LYS A 34 -0.19 9.45 2.28
N MET A 35 0.68 10.11 1.55
CA MET A 35 2.08 9.68 1.36
C MET A 35 3.06 10.73 1.86
N PRO A 36 4.16 10.34 2.52
CA PRO A 36 5.30 11.23 2.67
C PRO A 36 5.84 11.65 1.30
N PHE A 37 6.53 12.77 1.26
CA PHE A 37 7.25 13.18 0.04
C PHE A 37 8.31 12.15 -0.33
N PRO A 38 8.55 11.88 -1.64
CA PRO A 38 9.49 10.84 -2.09
C PRO A 38 10.90 10.98 -1.50
N GLU A 39 11.36 12.22 -1.24
CA GLU A 39 12.68 12.53 -0.68
C GLU A 39 12.86 12.07 0.78
N ARG A 40 11.78 11.68 1.45
CA ARG A 40 11.81 11.14 2.81
C ARG A 40 12.11 9.65 2.88
N PHE A 41 12.05 8.97 1.75
CA PHE A 41 12.36 7.54 1.66
C PHE A 41 13.85 7.31 1.39
N VAL A 42 14.36 6.17 1.83
CA VAL A 42 15.76 5.78 1.61
C VAL A 42 16.01 5.46 0.13
N SER A 43 14.97 4.97 -0.55
CA SER A 43 15.04 4.61 -1.96
C SER A 43 13.66 4.75 -2.64
N SER A 44 13.68 4.78 -3.97
CA SER A 44 12.44 4.75 -4.76
C SER A 44 11.66 3.45 -4.55
N GLU A 45 12.35 2.36 -4.31
CA GLU A 45 11.76 1.05 -4.03
C GLU A 45 10.94 1.07 -2.74
N GLU A 46 11.47 1.68 -1.69
CA GLU A 46 10.75 1.84 -0.42
C GLU A 46 9.51 2.73 -0.60
N TYR A 47 9.63 3.82 -1.36
CA TYR A 47 8.50 4.67 -1.68
C TYR A 47 7.39 3.90 -2.40
N TYR A 48 7.73 3.12 -3.45
CA TYR A 48 6.74 2.37 -4.20
C TYR A 48 6.15 1.19 -3.42
N ALA A 49 6.95 0.52 -2.60
CA ALA A 49 6.46 -0.52 -1.70
C ALA A 49 5.38 0.03 -0.75
N THR A 50 5.68 1.16 -0.12
CA THR A 50 4.75 1.86 0.80
C THR A 50 3.50 2.35 0.05
N LYS A 51 3.67 2.97 -1.13
CA LYS A 51 2.55 3.48 -1.92
C LYS A 51 1.60 2.36 -2.36
N LEU A 52 2.13 1.23 -2.78
CA LEU A 52 1.35 0.05 -3.13
C LEU A 52 0.62 -0.54 -1.92
N HIS A 53 1.27 -0.59 -0.77
CA HIS A 53 0.68 -1.03 0.49
C HIS A 53 -0.55 -0.18 0.86
N GLU A 54 -0.41 1.13 0.89
CA GLU A 54 -1.52 2.04 1.22
C GLU A 54 -2.63 2.03 0.14
N THR A 55 -2.25 1.88 -1.13
CA THR A 55 -3.23 1.73 -2.22
C THR A 55 -4.04 0.45 -2.04
N TYR A 56 -3.43 -0.64 -1.56
CA TYR A 56 -4.17 -1.87 -1.28
C TYR A 56 -5.26 -1.65 -0.21
N HIS A 57 -4.95 -0.95 0.87
CA HIS A 57 -5.96 -0.59 1.88
C HIS A 57 -7.13 0.17 1.26
N ALA A 58 -6.83 1.14 0.39
CA ALA A 58 -7.85 1.90 -0.31
C ALA A 58 -8.75 1.02 -1.19
N THR A 59 -8.25 -0.05 -1.81
CA THR A 59 -9.11 -0.97 -2.58
C THR A 59 -10.19 -1.63 -1.74
N GLY A 60 -10.02 -1.69 -0.43
CA GLY A 60 -10.99 -2.26 0.51
C GLY A 60 -12.19 -1.37 0.85
N HIS A 61 -12.18 -0.12 0.39
CA HIS A 61 -13.27 0.83 0.63
C HIS A 61 -14.62 0.30 0.16
N GLU A 62 -15.72 0.78 0.77
CA GLU A 62 -17.08 0.34 0.49
C GLU A 62 -17.50 0.54 -0.97
N THR A 63 -16.94 1.53 -1.65
CA THR A 63 -17.20 1.82 -3.07
C THR A 63 -16.39 0.93 -4.02
N ARG A 64 -15.47 0.10 -3.51
CA ARG A 64 -14.58 -0.75 -4.31
C ARG A 64 -14.79 -2.23 -3.98
N GLU A 65 -13.83 -2.89 -3.35
CA GLU A 65 -13.97 -4.31 -3.04
C GLU A 65 -14.88 -4.58 -1.83
N HIS A 66 -15.23 -3.54 -1.10
CA HIS A 66 -16.11 -3.61 0.08
C HIS A 66 -15.70 -4.74 1.01
N ARG A 67 -14.41 -4.77 1.41
CA ARG A 67 -13.94 -5.81 2.34
C ARG A 67 -14.67 -5.67 3.67
N LYS A 68 -15.34 -6.74 4.07
CA LYS A 68 -16.26 -6.76 5.22
C LYS A 68 -15.54 -6.69 6.55
N GLU A 69 -14.31 -7.20 6.60
CA GLU A 69 -13.47 -7.11 7.78
C GLU A 69 -13.10 -5.64 7.99
N LYS A 70 -13.63 -5.07 9.06
CA LYS A 70 -13.26 -3.72 9.44
C LYS A 70 -11.99 -3.79 10.31
N PRO A 71 -10.83 -3.35 9.81
CA PRO A 71 -9.58 -3.49 10.54
C PRO A 71 -9.63 -2.85 11.92
N ARG A 72 -10.36 -1.76 12.06
CA ARG A 72 -10.47 -1.02 13.34
C ARG A 72 -11.35 -1.69 14.40
N GLU A 73 -12.06 -2.77 14.08
CA GLU A 73 -12.94 -3.45 15.04
C GLU A 73 -12.18 -4.40 15.97
N ASN A 74 -11.12 -5.03 15.48
CA ASN A 74 -10.30 -5.91 16.31
C ASN A 74 -8.91 -6.16 15.68
N LEU A 75 -7.97 -6.56 16.54
CA LEU A 75 -6.58 -6.82 16.15
C LEU A 75 -6.44 -7.91 15.08
N LYS A 76 -7.32 -8.91 15.06
CA LYS A 76 -7.25 -9.99 14.07
C LYS A 76 -7.58 -9.49 12.67
N ASN A 77 -8.68 -8.74 12.52
CA ASN A 77 -9.05 -8.14 11.25
C ASN A 77 -7.95 -7.20 10.74
N PHE A 78 -7.38 -6.42 11.66
CA PHE A 78 -6.25 -5.55 11.37
C PHE A 78 -5.04 -6.33 10.87
N ALA A 79 -4.59 -7.35 11.61
CA ALA A 79 -3.44 -8.15 11.24
C ALA A 79 -3.60 -8.84 9.87
N PHE A 80 -4.80 -9.29 9.55
CA PHE A 80 -5.08 -9.91 8.26
C PHE A 80 -5.06 -8.90 7.10
N GLU A 81 -5.59 -7.69 7.31
CA GLU A 81 -5.53 -6.62 6.30
C GLU A 81 -4.09 -6.20 6.04
N GLU A 82 -3.26 -6.07 7.07
CA GLU A 82 -1.84 -5.76 6.93
C GLU A 82 -1.08 -6.83 6.14
N MET A 83 -1.35 -8.12 6.43
CA MET A 83 -0.75 -9.21 5.64
C MET A 83 -1.15 -9.14 4.17
N ARG A 84 -2.42 -8.82 3.87
CA ARG A 84 -2.90 -8.69 2.48
C ARG A 84 -2.21 -7.54 1.76
N ALA A 85 -2.09 -6.37 2.41
CA ALA A 85 -1.44 -5.19 1.83
C ALA A 85 0.05 -5.44 1.56
N GLU A 86 0.74 -6.06 2.50
CA GLU A 86 2.14 -6.44 2.31
C GLU A 86 2.33 -7.47 1.19
N MET A 87 1.48 -8.50 1.15
CA MET A 87 1.49 -9.48 0.07
C MET A 87 1.23 -8.85 -1.30
N PHE A 88 0.33 -7.88 -1.37
CA PHE A 88 0.08 -7.16 -2.61
C PHE A 88 1.32 -6.43 -3.11
N SER A 89 1.98 -5.66 -2.24
CA SER A 89 3.22 -4.96 -2.57
C SER A 89 4.29 -5.91 -3.08
N MET A 90 4.51 -7.05 -2.39
CA MET A 90 5.46 -8.07 -2.80
C MET A 90 5.11 -8.71 -4.16
N LEU A 91 3.84 -9.05 -4.38
CA LEU A 91 3.39 -9.65 -5.64
C LEU A 91 3.56 -8.69 -6.82
N VAL A 92 3.27 -7.40 -6.62
CA VAL A 92 3.51 -6.37 -7.63
C VAL A 92 5.00 -6.20 -7.88
N GLY A 93 5.81 -6.13 -6.83
CA GLY A 93 7.27 -6.07 -6.93
C GLY A 93 7.83 -7.21 -7.76
N ALA A 94 7.45 -8.45 -7.45
CA ALA A 94 7.87 -9.64 -8.17
C ALA A 94 7.39 -9.64 -9.64
N ARG A 95 6.13 -9.21 -9.89
CA ARG A 95 5.54 -9.20 -11.22
C ARG A 95 6.17 -8.18 -12.16
N PHE A 96 6.50 -7.00 -11.67
CA PHE A 96 7.00 -5.88 -12.46
C PHE A 96 8.50 -5.64 -12.30
N ASN A 97 9.20 -6.59 -11.64
CA ASN A 97 10.63 -6.49 -11.36
C ASN A 97 11.01 -5.16 -10.69
N LEU A 98 10.17 -4.74 -9.75
CA LEU A 98 10.49 -3.64 -8.84
C LEU A 98 11.30 -4.22 -7.69
N PRO A 99 12.49 -3.71 -7.40
CA PRO A 99 13.20 -4.11 -6.20
C PRO A 99 12.35 -3.80 -4.97
N MET A 100 12.14 -4.78 -4.12
CA MET A 100 11.34 -4.63 -2.91
C MET A 100 12.20 -4.93 -1.69
N PRO A 101 11.97 -4.29 -0.54
CA PRO A 101 12.73 -4.53 0.68
C PRO A 101 12.37 -5.89 1.30
N GLU A 102 12.78 -7.00 0.66
CA GLU A 102 12.36 -8.38 0.94
C GLU A 102 12.49 -8.78 2.42
N ASN A 103 13.58 -8.40 3.08
CA ASN A 103 13.82 -8.79 4.47
C ASN A 103 12.82 -8.16 5.45
N ASN A 104 12.33 -6.97 5.16
CA ASN A 104 11.34 -6.29 6.01
C ASN A 104 9.95 -6.90 5.81
N SER A 105 9.56 -7.18 4.57
CA SER A 105 8.27 -7.74 4.22
C SER A 105 8.04 -9.12 4.84
N ALA A 106 9.02 -10.02 4.77
CA ALA A 106 8.90 -11.37 5.35
C ALA A 106 8.74 -11.31 6.89
N ALA A 107 9.53 -10.46 7.56
CA ALA A 107 9.44 -10.29 9.01
C ALA A 107 8.08 -9.66 9.41
N TYR A 108 7.59 -8.71 8.63
CA TYR A 108 6.31 -8.05 8.85
C TYR A 108 5.13 -9.02 8.70
N ILE A 109 5.12 -9.83 7.63
CA ILE A 109 4.13 -10.89 7.43
C ILE A 109 4.15 -11.91 8.56
N ALA A 110 5.34 -12.36 8.98
CA ALA A 110 5.49 -13.30 10.09
C ALA A 110 4.93 -12.73 11.41
N HIS A 111 5.20 -11.46 11.69
CA HIS A 111 4.68 -10.76 12.87
C HIS A 111 3.14 -10.74 12.86
N TRP A 112 2.52 -10.31 11.77
CA TRP A 112 1.07 -10.23 11.69
C TRP A 112 0.39 -11.61 11.65
N ASN A 113 1.02 -12.59 10.98
CA ASN A 113 0.51 -13.96 11.02
C ASN A 113 0.50 -14.53 12.45
N GLN A 114 1.54 -14.25 13.22
CA GLN A 114 1.58 -14.64 14.64
C GLN A 114 0.45 -13.96 15.43
N LYS A 115 0.18 -12.68 15.19
CA LYS A 115 -0.91 -11.92 15.86
C LYS A 115 -2.30 -12.39 15.45
N PHE A 116 -2.49 -12.76 14.18
CA PHE A 116 -3.79 -13.19 13.66
C PHE A 116 -4.12 -14.64 14.02
N SER A 117 -3.21 -15.56 13.78
CA SER A 117 -3.48 -17.00 13.75
C SER A 117 -2.59 -17.85 14.66
N GLY A 118 -1.65 -17.22 15.38
CA GLY A 118 -0.61 -17.97 16.10
C GLY A 118 0.43 -18.61 15.17
N GLY A 119 0.55 -18.12 13.92
CA GLY A 119 1.57 -18.57 12.97
C GLY A 119 1.11 -19.62 11.95
N GLU A 120 -0.20 -19.82 11.77
CA GLU A 120 -0.70 -20.79 10.78
C GLU A 120 -0.34 -20.39 9.34
N ALA A 121 0.43 -21.21 8.65
CA ALA A 121 0.87 -20.95 7.26
C ALA A 121 -0.31 -20.76 6.28
N LYS A 122 -1.40 -21.47 6.49
CA LYS A 122 -2.61 -21.38 5.63
C LYS A 122 -3.16 -19.96 5.54
N VAL A 123 -3.04 -19.15 6.61
CA VAL A 123 -3.54 -17.78 6.64
C VAL A 123 -2.71 -16.86 5.74
N VAL A 124 -1.40 -17.09 5.67
CA VAL A 124 -0.51 -16.39 4.75
C VAL A 124 -0.91 -16.64 3.28
N PHE A 125 -1.23 -17.90 2.94
CA PHE A 125 -1.72 -18.22 1.60
C PHE A 125 -3.09 -17.60 1.30
N GLN A 126 -3.98 -17.49 2.29
CA GLN A 126 -5.25 -16.79 2.12
C GLN A 126 -5.03 -15.29 1.84
N ALA A 127 -4.16 -14.63 2.61
CA ALA A 127 -3.81 -13.23 2.38
C ALA A 127 -3.23 -13.02 0.97
N ALA A 128 -2.30 -13.88 0.55
CA ALA A 128 -1.72 -13.83 -0.80
C ALA A 128 -2.78 -14.04 -1.90
N ALA A 129 -3.71 -14.99 -1.73
CA ALA A 129 -4.77 -15.25 -2.69
C ALA A 129 -5.73 -14.05 -2.84
N GLU A 130 -6.00 -13.33 -1.76
CA GLU A 130 -6.83 -12.11 -1.80
C GLU A 130 -6.08 -10.93 -2.42
N ALA A 131 -4.82 -10.75 -2.08
CA ALA A 131 -3.95 -9.75 -2.71
C ALA A 131 -3.83 -9.98 -4.24
N ALA A 132 -3.75 -11.22 -4.67
CA ALA A 132 -3.67 -11.60 -6.08
C ALA A 132 -4.90 -11.18 -6.91
N LYS A 133 -6.06 -10.95 -6.30
CA LYS A 133 -7.25 -10.43 -7.02
C LYS A 133 -7.00 -9.01 -7.53
N VAL A 134 -6.41 -8.16 -6.70
CA VAL A 134 -6.05 -6.78 -7.11
C VAL A 134 -4.92 -6.81 -8.14
N LEU A 135 -3.93 -7.70 -7.98
CA LEU A 135 -2.90 -7.89 -9.00
C LEU A 135 -3.49 -8.36 -10.35
N THR A 136 -4.55 -9.17 -10.34
CA THR A 136 -5.25 -9.55 -11.57
C THR A 136 -5.83 -8.34 -12.29
N THR A 137 -6.44 -7.41 -11.54
CA THR A 137 -6.93 -6.13 -12.06
C THR A 137 -5.80 -5.32 -12.70
N MET A 138 -4.65 -5.27 -12.04
CA MET A 138 -3.46 -4.58 -12.52
C MET A 138 -2.88 -5.21 -13.80
N ASN A 139 -2.87 -6.55 -13.88
CA ASN A 139 -2.42 -7.26 -15.09
C ASN A 139 -3.34 -7.01 -16.30
N GLN A 140 -4.66 -6.98 -16.10
CA GLN A 140 -5.61 -6.65 -17.16
C GLN A 140 -5.39 -5.21 -17.66
N PHE A 141 -5.17 -4.28 -16.77
CA PHE A 141 -4.84 -2.90 -17.13
C PHE A 141 -3.52 -2.81 -17.92
N GLU A 142 -2.48 -3.57 -17.53
CA GLU A 142 -1.20 -3.64 -18.26
C GLU A 142 -1.40 -4.10 -19.71
N MET A 143 -2.26 -5.07 -19.92
CA MET A 143 -2.59 -5.59 -21.26
C MET A 143 -3.45 -4.63 -22.10
N GLY A 144 -3.82 -3.46 -21.56
CA GLY A 144 -4.70 -2.52 -22.20
C GLY A 144 -6.17 -2.97 -22.21
N GLU A 145 -6.52 -3.97 -21.44
CA GLU A 145 -7.88 -4.45 -21.27
C GLU A 145 -8.64 -3.63 -20.23
N GLN A 146 -9.96 -3.56 -20.35
CA GLN A 146 -10.79 -3.06 -19.27
C GLN A 146 -10.77 -4.09 -18.11
N PRO A 147 -10.27 -3.76 -16.92
CA PRO A 147 -10.30 -4.67 -15.79
C PRO A 147 -11.72 -5.15 -15.47
N LYS A 148 -11.82 -6.44 -15.12
CA LYS A 148 -13.11 -7.07 -14.77
C LYS A 148 -13.60 -6.71 -13.37
N ALA A 149 -12.74 -6.16 -12.53
CA ALA A 149 -13.13 -5.65 -11.23
C ALA A 149 -14.18 -4.54 -11.41
N ALA A 150 -15.39 -4.75 -10.89
CA ALA A 150 -16.52 -3.85 -11.09
C ALA A 150 -16.27 -2.43 -10.55
N TRP A 151 -15.38 -2.32 -9.58
CA TRP A 151 -15.00 -1.05 -8.97
C TRP A 151 -13.96 -0.26 -9.79
N PHE A 152 -13.24 -0.93 -10.72
CA PHE A 152 -12.20 -0.24 -11.50
C PHE A 152 -12.86 0.67 -12.55
N PRO A 153 -12.45 1.94 -12.65
CA PRO A 153 -13.06 2.90 -13.57
C PRO A 153 -12.99 2.47 -15.03
N ARG A 154 -13.97 2.89 -15.80
CA ARG A 154 -14.00 2.63 -17.23
C ARG A 154 -12.85 3.33 -17.94
N SER A 155 -12.34 2.72 -19.00
CA SER A 155 -11.19 3.22 -19.76
C SER A 155 -11.38 4.63 -20.32
N GLU A 156 -12.60 5.02 -20.63
CA GLU A 156 -12.95 6.38 -21.06
C GLU A 156 -12.65 7.46 -20.01
N ASN A 157 -12.64 7.10 -18.72
CA ASN A 157 -12.38 8.03 -17.60
C ASN A 157 -10.89 8.15 -17.24
N TRP A 158 -10.02 7.26 -17.75
CA TRP A 158 -8.60 7.23 -17.35
C TRP A 158 -7.84 8.53 -17.64
N PRO A 159 -8.02 9.20 -18.80
CA PRO A 159 -7.34 10.46 -19.06
C PRO A 159 -7.68 11.55 -18.04
N GLU A 160 -8.95 11.64 -17.62
CA GLU A 160 -9.39 12.60 -16.62
C GLU A 160 -8.79 12.28 -15.24
N LEU A 161 -8.84 11.01 -14.82
CA LEU A 161 -8.27 10.56 -13.55
C LEU A 161 -6.77 10.81 -13.47
N MET A 162 -6.03 10.55 -14.54
CA MET A 162 -4.61 10.85 -14.62
C MET A 162 -4.33 12.35 -14.51
N ALA A 163 -5.12 13.17 -15.20
CA ALA A 163 -4.98 14.62 -15.14
C ALA A 163 -5.25 15.15 -13.73
N MET A 164 -6.27 14.63 -13.05
CA MET A 164 -6.58 14.99 -11.65
C MET A 164 -5.43 14.63 -10.70
N GLN A 165 -4.81 13.45 -10.85
CA GLN A 165 -3.67 13.07 -10.01
C GLN A 165 -2.45 13.96 -10.31
N THR A 166 -2.15 14.23 -11.58
CA THR A 166 -1.07 15.15 -11.96
C THR A 166 -1.27 16.54 -11.35
N GLN A 167 -2.49 17.05 -11.30
CA GLN A 167 -2.80 18.34 -10.65
C GLN A 167 -2.54 18.30 -9.14
N ARG A 168 -2.87 17.19 -8.46
CA ARG A 168 -2.59 17.02 -7.03
C ARG A 168 -1.08 17.03 -6.77
N ASP A 169 -0.33 16.25 -7.54
CA ASP A 169 1.13 16.18 -7.42
C ASP A 169 1.77 17.55 -7.63
N ALA A 170 1.35 18.28 -8.65
CA ALA A 170 1.82 19.64 -8.91
C ALA A 170 1.47 20.62 -7.79
N ALA A 171 0.27 20.52 -7.21
CA ALA A 171 -0.16 21.38 -6.11
C ALA A 171 0.67 21.17 -4.82
N THR A 172 1.23 19.96 -4.65
CA THR A 172 2.12 19.63 -3.51
C THR A 172 3.61 19.76 -3.87
N GLY A 173 3.96 20.11 -5.12
CA GLY A 173 5.35 20.24 -5.56
C GLY A 173 6.04 18.90 -5.83
N VAL A 174 5.29 17.82 -5.96
CA VAL A 174 5.83 16.50 -6.31
C VAL A 174 5.96 16.36 -7.82
N HIS A 175 7.17 16.07 -8.30
CA HIS A 175 7.47 15.79 -9.69
C HIS A 175 7.96 14.34 -9.85
N LEU A 176 7.02 13.42 -10.08
CA LEU A 176 7.30 11.97 -10.17
C LEU A 176 8.05 11.54 -11.44
N HIS A 177 8.30 12.45 -12.40
CA HIS A 177 8.96 12.14 -13.67
C HIS A 177 10.50 12.20 -13.65
N GLU A 178 11.10 12.73 -12.58
CA GLU A 178 12.54 12.55 -12.37
C GLU A 178 12.76 11.37 -11.42
N PRO A 179 13.66 10.42 -11.79
CA PRO A 179 14.09 9.44 -10.79
C PRO A 179 14.66 10.25 -9.63
N ALA A 180 14.03 10.15 -8.46
CA ALA A 180 14.50 10.84 -7.28
C ALA A 180 16.00 10.58 -7.18
N GLN A 181 16.82 11.61 -7.31
CA GLN A 181 18.22 11.55 -6.91
C GLN A 181 18.19 11.44 -5.38
N VAL A 182 17.98 10.22 -4.92
CA VAL A 182 18.15 9.90 -3.51
C VAL A 182 19.61 10.21 -3.21
N ALA A 183 19.84 11.29 -2.49
CA ALA A 183 21.16 11.61 -1.97
C ALA A 183 21.63 10.37 -1.22
N ALA A 184 22.73 9.77 -1.64
CA ALA A 184 23.33 8.61 -1.00
C ALA A 184 23.53 8.95 0.49
N ARG A 185 22.67 8.43 1.34
CA ARG A 185 22.86 8.51 2.79
C ARG A 185 24.07 7.69 3.16
N SER A 186 24.84 8.19 4.13
CA SER A 186 25.95 7.44 4.72
C SER A 186 25.44 6.11 5.27
N THR A 187 26.18 5.05 5.02
CA THR A 187 25.91 3.70 5.54
C THR A 187 25.98 3.60 7.06
N ASP A 188 26.36 4.68 7.74
CA ASP A 188 26.51 4.73 9.21
C ASP A 188 25.28 5.33 9.93
N ASP A 189 24.27 5.81 9.23
CA ASP A 189 23.03 6.22 9.86
C ASP A 189 22.17 4.99 10.20
N PRO A 190 21.68 4.87 11.46
CA PRO A 190 20.82 3.76 11.83
C PRO A 190 19.60 3.77 10.90
N MET A 191 19.31 2.60 10.32
CA MET A 191 18.14 2.39 9.47
C MET A 191 16.91 2.99 10.17
N PRO A 192 16.22 3.98 9.57
CA PRO A 192 14.93 4.36 10.09
C PRO A 192 14.06 3.11 10.05
N ARG A 193 13.40 2.81 11.16
CA ARG A 193 12.35 1.79 11.14
C ARG A 193 11.40 2.17 10.02
N PRO A 194 10.89 1.20 9.21
CA PRO A 194 9.78 1.50 8.31
C PRO A 194 8.77 2.27 9.14
N ALA A 195 8.37 3.44 8.66
CA ALA A 195 7.38 4.25 9.37
C ALA A 195 6.19 3.33 9.62
N PRO A 196 5.78 3.11 10.88
CA PRO A 196 4.60 2.33 11.11
C PRO A 196 3.50 3.00 10.30
N SER A 197 2.80 2.25 9.46
CA SER A 197 1.55 2.75 8.89
C SER A 197 0.75 3.35 10.05
N SER A 198 0.00 4.42 9.86
CA SER A 198 -0.74 5.07 10.97
C SER A 198 -1.68 4.11 11.68
N PHE A 199 -1.95 2.97 11.07
CA PHE A 199 -2.55 1.80 11.67
C PHE A 199 -1.66 1.17 12.76
N ALA A 200 -0.34 1.19 12.64
CA ALA A 200 0.54 0.67 13.70
C ALA A 200 0.56 1.59 14.94
N ALA A 201 0.37 2.90 14.78
CA ALA A 201 0.14 3.80 15.91
C ALA A 201 -1.16 3.49 16.66
N SER A 202 -2.19 2.99 15.95
CA SER A 202 -3.42 2.49 16.57
C SER A 202 -3.23 1.13 17.26
N ALA A 203 -2.29 0.29 16.79
CA ALA A 203 -1.98 -0.99 17.41
C ALA A 203 -1.24 -0.85 18.75
N THR A 204 -0.45 0.20 18.93
CA THR A 204 0.15 0.54 20.26
C THR A 204 -0.91 0.98 21.26
N ALA A 205 -1.98 1.64 20.82
CA ALA A 205 -3.10 1.99 21.69
C ALA A 205 -3.96 0.76 22.11
N PHE A 206 -3.94 -0.32 21.33
CA PHE A 206 -4.60 -1.59 21.69
C PHE A 206 -3.79 -2.47 22.65
N ASN A 207 -2.48 -2.25 22.74
CA ASN A 207 -1.59 -3.11 23.52
C ASN A 207 -1.58 -2.80 25.03
N GLU A 208 -2.19 -1.69 25.48
CA GLU A 208 -2.22 -1.30 26.90
C GLU A 208 -3.55 -1.59 27.62
N ALA A 209 -4.60 -1.98 26.89
CA ALA A 209 -5.94 -2.10 27.48
C ALA A 209 -6.48 -3.52 27.67
N ASP A 210 -5.92 -4.55 27.01
CA ASP A 210 -6.44 -5.91 27.06
C ASP A 210 -5.33 -6.96 27.24
N ASP A 211 -4.73 -7.03 28.42
CA ASP A 211 -4.06 -8.21 28.92
C ASP A 211 -4.87 -8.79 30.11
N PRO A 212 -5.84 -9.70 29.86
CA PRO A 212 -6.51 -10.40 30.95
C PRO A 212 -5.79 -11.71 31.23
N VAL A 213 -4.60 -11.67 31.84
CA VAL A 213 -4.05 -12.83 32.54
C VAL A 213 -3.37 -12.33 33.82
N ALA A 214 -4.10 -12.32 34.89
CA ALA A 214 -3.62 -12.61 36.22
C ALA A 214 -4.34 -13.87 36.72
#